data_ca831a2918c9617440aee98b5a0e6aaa
#
_entry.id   ca831a2918c9617440aee98b5a0e6aaa
#
_cell.length_a   1.000
_cell.length_b   1.000
_cell.length_c   1.000
_cell.angle_alpha   90.00
_cell.angle_beta   90.00
_cell.angle_gamma   90.00
#
_symmetry.space_group_name_H-M   'P 1'
#
loop_
_entity.id
_entity.type
_entity.pdbx_description
1 polymer ?
#
loop_
_entity_poly.entity_id
_entity_poly.type
_entity_poly.pdbx_seq_one_letter_code
_entity_poly.pdbx_strand_id
1 'polypeptide(L)'
;MSALPKLPQTSPDARTAPRPVLRVRGMRADDLDAVMQIESAIYPFPWTRGNFADSLTAGYDAWVFAAAEGAGRELLGYAVVMWIPDEVHLLNLSVAGAMHGRGIGRAMLDWLMRDAWRRGARGMMLEVRPSNQAAIALYRNAGFAQIGVRKRYYPAPHGAREDAWVMFRRLDDE
;
A
#
# COMPACT_ATOMS: atom_id res chain seq x y z
N MET A 1 -51.00 -12.00 -17.78
CA MET A 1 -50.28 -11.78 -16.53
C MET A 1 -48.86 -11.38 -16.89
N SER A 2 -48.59 -10.07 -16.85
CA SER A 2 -47.31 -9.50 -17.28
C SER A 2 -46.38 -9.38 -16.08
N ALA A 3 -45.19 -10.02 -16.12
CA ALA A 3 -44.21 -9.96 -15.11
C ALA A 3 -43.43 -8.63 -15.19
N LEU A 4 -43.43 -7.87 -14.12
CA LEU A 4 -42.65 -6.64 -13.99
C LEU A 4 -41.15 -6.94 -14.02
N PRO A 5 -40.32 -6.11 -14.69
CA PRO A 5 -38.87 -6.28 -14.70
C PRO A 5 -38.28 -5.99 -13.30
N LYS A 6 -37.44 -6.91 -12.81
CA LYS A 6 -36.65 -6.72 -11.58
C LYS A 6 -35.72 -5.53 -11.79
N LEU A 7 -35.82 -4.53 -10.92
CA LEU A 7 -34.87 -3.42 -10.81
C LEU A 7 -33.47 -3.96 -10.45
N PRO A 8 -32.39 -3.44 -11.03
CA PRO A 8 -31.04 -3.82 -10.64
C PRO A 8 -30.81 -3.41 -9.18
N GLN A 9 -30.36 -4.38 -8.34
CA GLN A 9 -29.92 -4.10 -6.99
C GLN A 9 -28.64 -3.27 -7.08
N THR A 10 -28.70 -2.01 -6.65
CA THR A 10 -27.51 -1.17 -6.47
C THR A 10 -26.65 -1.80 -5.41
N SER A 11 -25.46 -2.22 -5.80
CA SER A 11 -24.41 -2.63 -4.86
C SER A 11 -24.15 -1.48 -3.87
N PRO A 12 -23.99 -1.74 -2.56
CA PRO A 12 -23.72 -0.69 -1.57
C PRO A 12 -22.45 0.07 -1.96
N ASP A 13 -22.52 1.40 -1.91
CA ASP A 13 -21.42 2.30 -2.21
C ASP A 13 -20.20 1.90 -1.36
N ALA A 14 -19.09 1.57 -2.01
CA ALA A 14 -17.85 1.13 -1.38
C ALA A 14 -17.28 2.17 -0.37
N ARG A 15 -17.84 3.39 -0.35
CA ARG A 15 -17.49 4.47 0.58
C ARG A 15 -18.14 4.35 1.95
N THR A 16 -19.18 3.52 2.11
CA THR A 16 -19.96 3.36 3.35
C THR A 16 -19.65 2.07 4.11
N ALA A 17 -18.85 1.15 3.56
CA ALA A 17 -18.46 -0.05 4.27
C ALA A 17 -17.55 0.30 5.46
N PRO A 18 -17.76 -0.29 6.65
CA PRO A 18 -16.89 -0.06 7.80
C PRO A 18 -15.44 -0.42 7.43
N ARG A 19 -14.50 0.46 7.82
CA ARG A 19 -13.07 0.21 7.54
C ARG A 19 -12.63 -1.04 8.29
N PRO A 20 -11.85 -1.93 7.65
CA PRO A 20 -11.37 -3.13 8.31
C PRO A 20 -10.48 -2.77 9.50
N VAL A 21 -10.71 -3.41 10.63
CA VAL A 21 -9.85 -3.27 11.81
C VAL A 21 -8.62 -4.15 11.60
N LEU A 22 -7.44 -3.52 11.58
CA LEU A 22 -6.18 -4.19 11.33
C LEU A 22 -5.36 -4.31 12.61
N ARG A 23 -4.75 -5.47 12.81
CA ARG A 23 -3.65 -5.64 13.75
C ARG A 23 -2.36 -5.29 13.04
N VAL A 24 -1.61 -4.35 13.60
CA VAL A 24 -0.34 -3.85 13.02
C VAL A 24 0.80 -4.15 13.97
N ARG A 25 1.93 -4.57 13.43
CA ARG A 25 3.19 -4.74 14.16
C ARG A 25 4.39 -4.55 13.23
N GLY A 26 5.54 -4.34 13.85
CA GLY A 26 6.80 -4.35 13.10
C GLY A 26 7.05 -5.69 12.40
N MET A 27 7.55 -5.61 11.17
CA MET A 27 8.00 -6.77 10.39
C MET A 27 9.27 -7.36 11.01
N ARG A 28 9.38 -8.68 10.99
CA ARG A 28 10.54 -9.44 11.45
C ARG A 28 11.11 -10.30 10.34
N ALA A 29 12.32 -10.77 10.49
CA ALA A 29 12.93 -11.68 9.52
C ALA A 29 12.07 -12.95 9.25
N ASP A 30 11.37 -13.45 10.27
CA ASP A 30 10.48 -14.60 10.17
C ASP A 30 9.21 -14.32 9.34
N ASP A 31 8.88 -13.05 9.09
CA ASP A 31 7.73 -12.69 8.24
C ASP A 31 8.07 -12.70 6.75
N LEU A 32 9.35 -12.72 6.41
CA LEU A 32 9.79 -12.52 5.03
C LEU A 32 9.28 -13.59 4.07
N ASP A 33 9.03 -14.81 4.53
CA ASP A 33 8.46 -15.85 3.67
C ASP A 33 7.02 -15.52 3.28
N ALA A 34 6.20 -15.06 4.22
CA ALA A 34 4.83 -14.63 3.96
C ALA A 34 4.78 -13.33 3.13
N VAL A 35 5.69 -12.39 3.39
CA VAL A 35 5.85 -11.15 2.60
C VAL A 35 6.19 -11.50 1.16
N MET A 36 7.15 -12.40 0.92
CA MET A 36 7.55 -12.82 -0.42
C MET A 36 6.45 -13.56 -1.18
N GLN A 37 5.58 -14.30 -0.49
CA GLN A 37 4.40 -14.92 -1.12
C GLN A 37 3.45 -13.85 -1.68
N ILE A 38 3.19 -12.78 -0.93
CA ILE A 38 2.37 -11.67 -1.41
C ILE A 38 3.08 -10.91 -2.55
N GLU A 39 4.33 -10.52 -2.34
CA GLU A 39 5.11 -9.73 -3.29
C GLU A 39 5.21 -10.42 -4.65
N SER A 40 5.61 -11.69 -4.67
CA SER A 40 5.80 -12.47 -5.90
C SER A 40 4.48 -12.78 -6.62
N ALA A 41 3.35 -12.80 -5.91
CA ALA A 41 2.05 -13.04 -6.51
C ALA A 41 1.47 -11.79 -7.19
N ILE A 42 1.88 -10.60 -6.78
CA ILE A 42 1.29 -9.33 -7.22
C ILE A 42 2.12 -8.65 -8.32
N TYR A 43 3.45 -8.69 -8.19
CA TYR A 43 4.33 -7.92 -9.05
C TYR A 43 5.09 -8.78 -10.07
N PRO A 44 5.12 -8.37 -11.34
CA PRO A 44 5.96 -9.03 -12.36
C PRO A 44 7.46 -8.79 -12.13
N PHE A 45 7.83 -7.74 -11.40
CA PHE A 45 9.19 -7.40 -10.98
C PHE A 45 9.19 -7.15 -9.48
N PRO A 46 9.10 -8.22 -8.66
CA PRO A 46 9.00 -8.08 -7.21
C PRO A 46 10.32 -7.63 -6.59
N TRP A 47 10.25 -7.01 -5.43
CA TRP A 47 11.41 -6.92 -4.56
C TRP A 47 11.89 -8.32 -4.22
N THR A 48 13.20 -8.46 -4.07
CA THR A 48 13.80 -9.69 -3.61
C THR A 48 13.72 -9.80 -2.08
N ARG A 49 13.85 -11.02 -1.56
CA ARG A 49 14.02 -11.23 -0.12
C ARG A 49 15.17 -10.40 0.45
N GLY A 50 16.26 -10.24 -0.32
CA GLY A 50 17.41 -9.40 0.04
C GLY A 50 17.01 -7.94 0.23
N ASN A 51 16.19 -7.37 -0.66
CA ASN A 51 15.73 -5.98 -0.51
C ASN A 51 15.00 -5.75 0.83
N PHE A 52 14.15 -6.69 1.24
CA PHE A 52 13.47 -6.61 2.54
C PHE A 52 14.43 -6.79 3.71
N ALA A 53 15.34 -7.77 3.64
CA ALA A 53 16.33 -8.00 4.70
C ALA A 53 17.26 -6.80 4.86
N ASP A 54 17.73 -6.22 3.77
CA ASP A 54 18.57 -5.02 3.76
C ASP A 54 17.81 -3.81 4.35
N SER A 55 16.52 -3.65 4.01
CA SER A 55 15.68 -2.60 4.60
C SER A 55 15.55 -2.72 6.12
N LEU A 56 15.34 -3.95 6.63
CA LEU A 56 15.29 -4.22 8.07
C LEU A 56 16.64 -3.93 8.73
N THR A 57 17.75 -4.33 8.11
CA THR A 57 19.10 -4.10 8.61
C THR A 57 19.48 -2.62 8.61
N ALA A 58 19.03 -1.88 7.59
CA ALA A 58 19.21 -0.44 7.48
C ALA A 58 18.36 0.37 8.49
N GLY A 59 17.48 -0.30 9.24
CA GLY A 59 16.61 0.34 10.23
C GLY A 59 15.41 1.07 9.62
N TYR A 60 14.99 0.70 8.40
CA TYR A 60 13.75 1.22 7.85
C TYR A 60 12.55 0.69 8.64
N ASP A 61 11.51 1.48 8.77
CA ASP A 61 10.26 1.04 9.35
C ASP A 61 9.55 0.08 8.40
N ALA A 62 9.47 -1.17 8.78
CA ALA A 62 8.74 -2.18 8.05
C ALA A 62 7.59 -2.72 8.92
N TRP A 63 6.40 -2.80 8.34
CA TRP A 63 5.16 -3.14 9.02
C TRP A 63 4.44 -4.30 8.36
N VAL A 64 3.82 -5.16 9.16
CA VAL A 64 2.91 -6.20 8.71
C VAL A 64 1.52 -5.96 9.28
N PHE A 65 0.51 -6.23 8.45
CA PHE A 65 -0.90 -6.00 8.72
C PHE A 65 -1.66 -7.32 8.63
N ALA A 66 -2.41 -7.65 9.66
CA ALA A 66 -3.25 -8.85 9.74
C ALA A 66 -4.68 -8.46 10.15
N ALA A 67 -5.65 -9.36 9.99
CA ALA A 67 -6.99 -9.16 10.52
C ALA A 67 -6.94 -9.08 12.05
N ALA A 68 -7.71 -8.14 12.64
CA ALA A 68 -7.79 -8.02 14.10
C ALA A 68 -8.56 -9.17 14.71
N GLU A 69 -9.54 -9.71 13.99
CA GLU A 69 -10.40 -10.83 14.41
C GLU A 69 -10.17 -12.05 13.52
N GLY A 70 -10.30 -13.25 14.11
CA GLY A 70 -10.13 -14.55 13.43
C GLY A 70 -8.95 -15.35 13.94
N ALA A 71 -9.00 -16.66 13.76
CA ALA A 71 -7.99 -17.62 14.21
C ALA A 71 -6.69 -17.62 13.35
N GLY A 72 -6.65 -16.80 12.29
CA GLY A 72 -5.56 -16.78 11.32
C GLY A 72 -4.59 -15.64 11.58
N ARG A 73 -3.30 -15.98 11.70
CA ARG A 73 -2.19 -15.03 11.59
C ARG A 73 -1.91 -14.68 10.13
N GLU A 74 -2.92 -14.78 9.25
CA GLU A 74 -2.75 -14.54 7.84
C GLU A 74 -2.38 -13.08 7.59
N LEU A 75 -1.27 -12.89 6.89
CA LEU A 75 -0.81 -11.57 6.53
C LEU A 75 -1.71 -11.00 5.43
N LEU A 76 -2.35 -9.87 5.71
CA LEU A 76 -3.20 -9.18 4.74
C LEU A 76 -2.41 -8.22 3.85
N GLY A 77 -1.27 -7.74 4.35
CA GLY A 77 -0.40 -6.83 3.64
C GLY A 77 0.80 -6.41 4.46
N TYR A 78 1.67 -5.64 3.83
CA TYR A 78 2.86 -5.09 4.46
C TYR A 78 3.22 -3.73 3.85
N ALA A 79 4.08 -2.98 4.55
CA ALA A 79 4.64 -1.74 4.07
C ALA A 79 6.09 -1.58 4.53
N VAL A 80 6.87 -0.83 3.75
CA VAL A 80 8.23 -0.40 4.11
C VAL A 80 8.30 1.11 3.93
N VAL A 81 8.81 1.80 4.95
CA VAL A 81 8.91 3.26 5.03
C VAL A 81 10.33 3.65 5.43
N MET A 82 10.90 4.59 4.74
CA MET A 82 12.18 5.20 5.07
C MET A 82 11.95 6.61 5.62
N TRP A 83 12.58 6.93 6.75
CA TRP A 83 12.58 8.28 7.31
C TRP A 83 13.66 9.13 6.64
N ILE A 84 13.26 10.35 6.28
CA ILE A 84 14.15 11.45 5.89
C ILE A 84 13.81 12.65 6.80
N PRO A 85 14.66 13.66 6.94
CA PRO A 85 14.34 14.78 7.82
C PRO A 85 12.96 15.36 7.55
N ASP A 86 12.12 15.41 8.59
CA ASP A 86 10.74 15.94 8.58
C ASP A 86 9.73 15.24 7.66
N GLU A 87 10.12 14.19 6.93
CA GLU A 87 9.26 13.49 5.98
C GLU A 87 9.47 11.97 6.03
N VAL A 88 8.56 11.25 5.42
CA VAL A 88 8.70 9.80 5.21
C VAL A 88 8.54 9.45 3.73
N HIS A 89 9.32 8.48 3.29
CA HIS A 89 9.24 7.91 1.97
C HIS A 89 8.63 6.50 2.04
N LEU A 90 7.42 6.34 1.53
CA LEU A 90 6.76 5.05 1.41
C LEU A 90 7.38 4.28 0.23
N LEU A 91 8.22 3.30 0.55
CA LEU A 91 8.99 2.54 -0.45
C LEU A 91 8.20 1.36 -1.03
N ASN A 92 7.37 0.72 -0.20
CA ASN A 92 6.52 -0.40 -0.62
C ASN A 92 5.24 -0.42 0.21
N LEU A 93 4.11 -0.70 -0.43
CA LEU A 93 2.79 -0.91 0.19
C LEU A 93 2.04 -1.94 -0.63
N SER A 94 1.81 -3.12 -0.05
CA SER A 94 1.19 -4.22 -0.76
C SER A 94 0.12 -4.92 0.07
N VAL A 95 -0.96 -5.30 -0.59
CA VAL A 95 -2.08 -6.05 -0.02
C VAL A 95 -2.17 -7.40 -0.74
N ALA A 96 -2.39 -8.48 0.00
CA ALA A 96 -2.59 -9.81 -0.57
C ALA A 96 -3.70 -9.81 -1.64
N GLY A 97 -3.45 -10.43 -2.80
CA GLY A 97 -4.34 -10.33 -3.97
C GLY A 97 -5.79 -10.70 -3.68
N ALA A 98 -6.02 -11.76 -2.87
CA ALA A 98 -7.36 -12.18 -2.45
C ALA A 98 -8.11 -11.13 -1.59
N MET A 99 -7.41 -10.12 -1.10
CA MET A 99 -7.94 -9.06 -0.23
C MET A 99 -8.09 -7.71 -0.95
N HIS A 100 -7.81 -7.64 -2.24
CA HIS A 100 -8.02 -6.43 -3.04
C HIS A 100 -9.50 -6.00 -3.06
N GLY A 101 -9.76 -4.71 -3.23
CA GLY A 101 -11.12 -4.15 -3.31
C GLY A 101 -11.88 -4.08 -1.97
N ARG A 102 -11.28 -4.51 -0.85
CA ARG A 102 -11.90 -4.53 0.48
C ARG A 102 -11.52 -3.36 1.38
N GLY A 103 -10.92 -2.32 0.83
CA GLY A 103 -10.50 -1.13 1.58
C GLY A 103 -9.24 -1.30 2.45
N ILE A 104 -8.60 -2.49 2.44
CA ILE A 104 -7.42 -2.79 3.27
C ILE A 104 -6.26 -1.86 2.94
N GLY A 105 -5.94 -1.66 1.66
CA GLY A 105 -4.86 -0.75 1.25
C GLY A 105 -5.09 0.69 1.75
N ARG A 106 -6.35 1.15 1.75
CA ARG A 106 -6.71 2.46 2.32
C ARG A 106 -6.52 2.49 3.83
N ALA A 107 -6.95 1.47 4.55
CA ALA A 107 -6.77 1.39 5.99
C ALA A 107 -5.29 1.35 6.41
N MET A 108 -4.46 0.60 5.66
CA MET A 108 -3.02 0.55 5.86
C MET A 108 -2.37 1.93 5.62
N LEU A 109 -2.69 2.58 4.51
CA LEU A 109 -2.16 3.90 4.17
C LEU A 109 -2.56 4.96 5.20
N ASP A 110 -3.83 4.97 5.64
CA ASP A 110 -4.33 5.86 6.68
C ASP A 110 -3.60 5.63 8.01
N TRP A 111 -3.28 4.37 8.34
CA TRP A 111 -2.52 4.04 9.54
C TRP A 111 -1.09 4.56 9.44
N LEU A 112 -0.40 4.33 8.31
CA LEU A 112 0.97 4.79 8.07
C LEU A 112 1.07 6.32 8.14
N MET A 113 0.14 7.04 7.54
CA MET A 113 0.12 8.50 7.58
C MET A 113 -0.06 9.02 9.02
N ARG A 114 -0.97 8.42 9.80
CA ARG A 114 -1.17 8.79 11.20
C ARG A 114 0.05 8.46 12.07
N ASP A 115 0.70 7.30 11.85
CA ASP A 115 1.92 6.93 12.59
C ASP A 115 3.05 7.91 12.27
N ALA A 116 3.28 8.19 11.00
CA ALA A 116 4.28 9.14 10.54
C ALA A 116 4.05 10.54 11.14
N TRP A 117 2.82 11.05 11.06
CA TRP A 117 2.48 12.35 11.62
C TRP A 117 2.69 12.41 13.15
N ARG A 118 2.22 11.41 13.90
CA ARG A 118 2.42 11.34 15.36
C ARG A 118 3.88 11.34 15.78
N ARG A 119 4.75 10.86 14.91
CA ARG A 119 6.20 10.82 15.11
C ARG A 119 6.92 12.03 14.53
N GLY A 120 6.17 13.04 14.06
CA GLY A 120 6.67 14.36 13.66
C GLY A 120 6.92 14.54 12.16
N ALA A 121 6.57 13.57 11.31
CA ALA A 121 6.66 13.77 9.87
C ALA A 121 5.63 14.79 9.40
N ARG A 122 6.06 15.70 8.53
CA ARG A 122 5.22 16.75 7.92
C ARG A 122 4.74 16.41 6.53
N GLY A 123 5.25 15.34 5.95
CA GLY A 123 4.91 14.89 4.62
C GLY A 123 5.21 13.43 4.39
N MET A 124 4.52 12.84 3.42
CA MET A 124 4.79 11.51 2.91
C MET A 124 4.95 11.56 1.40
N MET A 125 6.05 10.99 0.92
CA MET A 125 6.38 10.84 -0.49
C MET A 125 6.33 9.38 -0.90
N LEU A 126 6.05 9.11 -2.16
CA LEU A 126 6.13 7.78 -2.77
C LEU A 126 6.41 7.86 -4.26
N GLU A 127 6.90 6.76 -4.83
CA GLU A 127 6.91 6.53 -6.26
C GLU A 127 5.88 5.45 -6.64
N VAL A 128 5.23 5.65 -7.78
CA VAL A 128 4.25 4.70 -8.32
C VAL A 128 4.38 4.58 -9.84
N ARG A 129 4.25 3.35 -10.36
CA ARG A 129 4.20 3.12 -11.80
C ARG A 129 2.96 3.77 -12.41
N PRO A 130 3.07 4.51 -13.53
CA PRO A 130 1.90 5.01 -14.27
C PRO A 130 0.93 3.90 -14.66
N SER A 131 1.41 2.69 -14.91
CA SER A 131 0.58 1.51 -15.22
C SER A 131 -0.25 1.01 -14.03
N ASN A 132 0.15 1.31 -12.78
CA ASN A 132 -0.58 0.88 -11.57
C ASN A 132 -1.73 1.84 -11.23
N GLN A 133 -2.79 1.80 -12.05
CA GLN A 133 -3.95 2.68 -11.90
C GLN A 133 -4.68 2.50 -10.57
N ALA A 134 -4.71 1.29 -10.02
CA ALA A 134 -5.34 1.02 -8.72
C ALA A 134 -4.60 1.72 -7.57
N ALA A 135 -3.28 1.67 -7.55
CA ALA A 135 -2.47 2.38 -6.56
C ALA A 135 -2.57 3.90 -6.74
N ILE A 136 -2.53 4.41 -7.97
CA ILE A 136 -2.71 5.83 -8.26
C ILE A 136 -4.06 6.34 -7.74
N ALA A 137 -5.14 5.60 -7.98
CA ALA A 137 -6.46 5.94 -7.46
C ALA A 137 -6.48 5.94 -5.92
N LEU A 138 -5.86 4.95 -5.28
CA LEU A 138 -5.72 4.89 -3.82
C LEU A 138 -5.01 6.14 -3.28
N TYR A 139 -3.87 6.50 -3.84
CA TYR A 139 -3.06 7.64 -3.39
C TYR A 139 -3.77 8.98 -3.64
N ARG A 140 -4.37 9.19 -4.82
CA ARG A 140 -5.15 10.39 -5.10
C ARG A 140 -6.33 10.55 -4.15
N ASN A 141 -7.09 9.47 -3.90
CA ASN A 141 -8.19 9.47 -2.93
C ASN A 141 -7.72 9.66 -1.48
N ALA A 142 -6.45 9.43 -1.21
CA ALA A 142 -5.79 9.74 0.06
C ALA A 142 -5.16 11.14 0.09
N GLY A 143 -5.37 11.98 -0.93
CA GLY A 143 -4.89 13.36 -0.97
C GLY A 143 -3.46 13.55 -1.46
N PHE A 144 -2.83 12.51 -2.04
CA PHE A 144 -1.53 12.67 -2.69
C PHE A 144 -1.66 13.37 -4.04
N ALA A 145 -0.80 14.34 -4.28
CA ALA A 145 -0.64 15.00 -5.56
C ALA A 145 0.64 14.54 -6.27
N GLN A 146 0.62 14.44 -7.58
CA GLN A 146 1.83 14.20 -8.36
C GLN A 146 2.68 15.46 -8.36
N ILE A 147 3.94 15.33 -7.94
CA ILE A 147 4.90 16.45 -7.87
C ILE A 147 6.07 16.31 -8.86
N GLY A 148 6.22 15.14 -9.49
CA GLY A 148 7.32 14.90 -10.41
C GLY A 148 7.22 13.58 -11.14
N VAL A 149 8.23 13.32 -11.97
CA VAL A 149 8.41 12.06 -12.71
C VAL A 149 9.88 11.69 -12.69
N ARG A 150 10.18 10.44 -12.31
CA ARG A 150 11.51 9.84 -12.49
C ARG A 150 11.50 9.04 -13.77
N LYS A 151 12.27 9.47 -14.76
CA LYS A 151 12.34 8.81 -16.06
C LYS A 151 13.04 7.46 -15.97
N ARG A 152 12.46 6.44 -16.65
CA ARG A 152 13.03 5.09 -16.78
C ARG A 152 13.40 4.46 -15.43
N TYR A 153 12.55 4.61 -14.44
CA TYR A 153 12.84 4.23 -13.05
C TYR A 153 12.63 2.74 -12.82
N TYR A 154 11.47 2.21 -13.20
CA TYR A 154 11.11 0.82 -12.96
C TYR A 154 11.54 -0.11 -14.09
N PRO A 155 11.94 -1.37 -13.81
CA PRO A 155 12.09 -2.38 -14.84
C PRO A 155 10.75 -2.69 -15.50
N ALA A 156 10.77 -2.97 -16.81
CA ALA A 156 9.61 -3.35 -17.61
C ALA A 156 9.96 -4.54 -18.53
N PRO A 157 8.98 -5.23 -19.13
CA PRO A 157 9.23 -6.37 -20.00
C PRO A 157 10.20 -6.04 -21.14
N HIS A 158 10.89 -7.08 -21.63
CA HIS A 158 11.83 -7.00 -22.76
C HIS A 158 12.99 -6.00 -22.58
N GLY A 159 13.45 -5.83 -21.32
CA GLY A 159 14.54 -4.90 -21.01
C GLY A 159 14.16 -3.41 -21.10
N ALA A 160 12.88 -3.10 -21.31
CA ALA A 160 12.37 -1.74 -21.25
C ALA A 160 12.35 -1.21 -19.82
N ARG A 161 12.07 0.08 -19.69
CA ARG A 161 11.90 0.71 -18.38
C ARG A 161 10.68 1.64 -18.42
N GLU A 162 9.93 1.63 -17.32
CA GLU A 162 8.78 2.49 -17.09
C GLU A 162 9.19 3.68 -16.20
N ASP A 163 8.60 4.84 -16.43
CA ASP A 163 8.76 5.99 -15.54
C ASP A 163 8.12 5.72 -14.16
N ALA A 164 8.47 6.51 -13.17
CA ALA A 164 7.74 6.59 -11.92
C ALA A 164 7.11 7.97 -11.76
N TRP A 165 5.85 8.03 -11.35
CA TRP A 165 5.29 9.26 -10.81
C TRP A 165 5.74 9.41 -9.36
N VAL A 166 6.28 10.56 -9.03
CA VAL A 166 6.56 10.96 -7.66
C VAL A 166 5.32 11.65 -7.14
N MET A 167 4.77 11.14 -6.06
CA MET A 167 3.59 11.70 -5.42
C MET A 167 3.90 12.10 -3.98
N PHE A 168 3.26 13.17 -3.52
CA PHE A 168 3.47 13.72 -2.19
C PHE A 168 2.16 14.14 -1.56
N ARG A 169 2.06 13.98 -0.23
CA ARG A 169 1.01 14.53 0.61
C ARG A 169 1.61 15.18 1.85
N ARG A 170 1.16 16.40 2.19
CA ARG A 170 1.39 16.96 3.52
C ARG A 170 0.61 16.19 4.56
N LEU A 171 1.23 15.96 5.70
CA LEU A 171 0.59 15.37 6.87
C LEU A 171 0.28 16.52 7.83
N ASP A 172 -0.99 16.90 7.86
CA ASP A 172 -1.50 17.95 8.74
C ASP A 172 -2.46 17.32 9.76
N ASP A 173 -2.76 18.05 10.81
CA ASP A 173 -3.88 17.73 11.72
C ASP A 173 -5.20 17.71 10.92
N GLU A 174 -5.82 16.56 10.76
CA GLU A 174 -7.22 16.41 10.37
C GLU A 174 -8.05 15.97 11.55
#